data_3603151283855dab922aba6d709258e2
#
_entry.id   3603151283855dab922aba6d709258e2
#
_cell.length_a   1.000
_cell.length_b   1.000
_cell.length_c   1.000
_cell.angle_alpha   90.00
_cell.angle_beta   90.00
_cell.angle_gamma   90.00
#
_symmetry.space_group_name_H-M   'P 1'
#
loop_
_entity.id
_entity.type
_entity.pdbx_description
1 polymer ?
#
loop_
_entity_poly.entity_id
_entity_poly.type
_entity_poly.pdbx_seq_one_letter_code
_entity_poly.pdbx_strand_id
1 'polypeptide(L)'
;MCFVKSAFAVSIVANDYDLFPTHTETETWNAHIQSTYITTTKDHFDDPYRGENSLLNKGDISRSYSGTVTGYLGVHLWQGAEYYVNPEAFIGIPFSGLKGMSGIPNGEMQKGTEIPAIYYLARSYIRQTVNLGGETVHLHDGANQLSTNVTSERIQLTYGVFSLLDYFDNNTISHDPRTQFLNWSIMTAGAYDFAADSRGYTYGGVIEYFKNEWTLRAAHVAMPRVPNQIDLDNSLTHDYADQVEITHDQKFYDQPGKIRFLVFRNHGFMGSYKDTLFQIGTPDLLSVRRSGTNKVGYVINGEQTITDHLGAFLRWSWNDGKSETEAFTDISHSLSGGLVLKGSLWQRENDAIGLGFAINGINESEIQYLKRGGLTPFLGDGTMNYNTEQTLELYYSAHLFKGAFATLDYQHMNNPGYNQDRGPVDFISLRLHYEL
;
A
#
# COMPACT_ATOMS: atom_id res chain seq x y z
N MET A 1 12.12 -19.35 24.01
CA MET A 1 12.45 -17.92 23.72
C MET A 1 11.18 -17.27 23.21
N CYS A 2 10.55 -16.39 23.97
CA CYS A 2 9.23 -15.84 23.67
C CYS A 2 9.26 -15.10 22.33
N PHE A 3 8.41 -15.49 21.36
CA PHE A 3 8.13 -14.65 20.20
C PHE A 3 7.60 -13.32 20.72
N VAL A 4 8.38 -12.27 20.52
CA VAL A 4 7.99 -10.92 20.88
C VAL A 4 6.90 -10.53 19.88
N LYS A 5 5.65 -10.48 20.34
CA LYS A 5 4.61 -9.70 19.65
C LYS A 5 5.28 -8.38 19.28
N SER A 6 5.19 -7.95 18.03
CA SER A 6 5.57 -6.60 17.65
C SER A 6 4.77 -5.66 18.54
N ALA A 7 5.41 -5.10 19.57
CA ALA A 7 4.72 -4.29 20.57
C ALA A 7 4.19 -2.97 19.99
N PHE A 8 4.51 -2.72 18.72
CA PHE A 8 4.11 -1.51 18.02
C PHE A 8 3.10 -1.72 16.90
N ALA A 9 2.68 -2.96 16.60
CA ALA A 9 1.35 -3.01 16.04
C ALA A 9 0.53 -2.14 17.01
N VAL A 10 0.05 -0.99 16.56
CA VAL A 10 -1.24 -0.54 17.04
C VAL A 10 -2.14 -1.66 16.52
N SER A 11 -2.02 -2.80 17.23
CA SER A 11 -2.97 -3.85 17.13
C SER A 11 -4.21 -3.20 17.70
N ILE A 12 -4.94 -2.55 16.83
CA ILE A 12 -6.36 -2.40 16.95
C ILE A 12 -6.90 -3.84 16.79
N VAL A 13 -6.21 -4.79 17.43
CA VAL A 13 -6.67 -6.15 17.52
C VAL A 13 -7.62 -6.18 18.67
N ALA A 14 -8.68 -6.11 18.27
CA ALA A 14 -9.92 -6.49 18.84
C ALA A 14 -9.97 -7.94 19.36
N ASN A 15 -9.09 -8.33 20.25
CA ASN A 15 -9.32 -9.54 21.05
C ASN A 15 -10.62 -9.48 21.86
N ASP A 16 -11.31 -8.32 21.90
CA ASP A 16 -12.59 -8.11 22.57
C ASP A 16 -13.78 -7.87 21.61
N TYR A 17 -13.59 -8.00 20.28
CA TYR A 17 -14.56 -7.56 19.26
C TYR A 17 -15.05 -8.64 18.33
N ASP A 18 -14.85 -9.87 18.70
CA ASP A 18 -15.29 -11.05 17.95
C ASP A 18 -16.81 -11.03 17.74
N LEU A 19 -17.27 -11.02 16.48
CA LEU A 19 -18.69 -11.16 16.14
C LEU A 19 -19.23 -12.54 16.57
N PHE A 20 -18.36 -13.52 16.59
CA PHE A 20 -18.67 -14.90 16.91
C PHE A 20 -17.55 -15.50 17.77
N PRO A 21 -17.47 -15.13 19.08
CA PRO A 21 -16.36 -15.55 19.92
C PRO A 21 -16.28 -17.08 19.99
N THR A 22 -15.32 -17.64 19.28
CA THR A 22 -14.93 -19.05 19.39
C THR A 22 -13.70 -19.10 20.29
N HIS A 23 -13.88 -19.39 21.57
CA HIS A 23 -12.78 -19.48 22.54
C HIS A 23 -11.95 -20.78 22.41
N THR A 24 -11.82 -21.33 21.22
CA THR A 24 -11.02 -22.53 20.96
C THR A 24 -9.60 -22.16 20.56
N GLU A 25 -8.59 -22.89 21.03
CA GLU A 25 -7.19 -22.72 20.64
C GLU A 25 -6.97 -22.86 19.11
N THR A 26 -7.92 -23.51 18.42
CA THR A 26 -7.91 -23.65 16.96
C THR A 26 -9.33 -23.48 16.42
N GLU A 27 -9.48 -22.66 15.41
CA GLU A 27 -10.74 -22.37 14.75
C GLU A 27 -10.94 -23.20 13.51
N THR A 28 -12.21 -23.54 13.25
CA THR A 28 -12.61 -24.16 11.98
C THR A 28 -13.12 -23.12 10.97
N TRP A 29 -13.58 -21.98 11.42
CA TRP A 29 -13.97 -20.83 10.61
C TRP A 29 -13.98 -19.56 11.46
N ASN A 30 -13.83 -18.41 10.81
CA ASN A 30 -14.06 -17.10 11.42
C ASN A 30 -14.70 -16.13 10.42
N ALA A 31 -15.21 -15.02 10.94
CA ALA A 31 -15.77 -13.95 10.13
C ALA A 31 -15.49 -12.60 10.79
N HIS A 32 -14.96 -11.65 10.00
CA HIS A 32 -14.73 -10.28 10.41
C HIS A 32 -15.33 -9.31 9.39
N ILE A 33 -15.58 -8.10 9.80
CA ILE A 33 -16.06 -7.02 8.94
C ILE A 33 -15.35 -5.72 9.29
N GLN A 34 -15.02 -4.93 8.30
CA GLN A 34 -14.59 -3.55 8.51
C GLN A 34 -15.29 -2.61 7.54
N SER A 35 -15.44 -1.36 7.96
CA SER A 35 -15.97 -0.27 7.15
C SER A 35 -15.15 0.99 7.39
N THR A 36 -14.73 1.64 6.31
CA THR A 36 -13.95 2.87 6.37
C THR A 36 -14.56 3.93 5.47
N TYR A 37 -14.77 5.12 6.00
CA TYR A 37 -15.14 6.29 5.23
C TYR A 37 -14.11 7.39 5.43
N ILE A 38 -13.57 7.91 4.33
CA ILE A 38 -12.57 8.98 4.33
C ILE A 38 -13.11 10.13 3.49
N THR A 39 -13.10 11.34 4.03
CA THR A 39 -13.34 12.54 3.26
C THR A 39 -12.15 13.48 3.41
N THR A 40 -11.68 14.00 2.30
CA THR A 40 -10.52 14.90 2.25
C THR A 40 -10.92 16.19 1.55
N THR A 41 -10.52 17.32 2.09
CA THR A 41 -10.62 18.63 1.45
C THR A 41 -9.22 19.14 1.13
N LYS A 42 -9.09 19.93 0.08
CA LYS A 42 -7.84 20.63 -0.24
C LYS A 42 -8.06 22.13 -0.33
N ASP A 43 -7.04 22.89 0.04
CA ASP A 43 -7.06 24.33 -0.12
C ASP A 43 -6.70 24.79 -1.53
N HIS A 44 -6.87 26.09 -1.75
CA HIS A 44 -6.40 26.76 -2.96
C HIS A 44 -4.87 26.82 -2.95
N PHE A 45 -4.26 26.58 -4.12
CA PHE A 45 -2.81 26.60 -4.30
C PHE A 45 -2.43 27.32 -5.60
N ASP A 46 -1.16 27.70 -5.75
CA ASP A 46 -0.66 28.34 -6.97
C ASP A 46 -0.59 27.32 -8.13
N ASP A 47 -1.26 27.66 -9.24
CA ASP A 47 -1.29 26.86 -10.47
C ASP A 47 -1.24 27.77 -11.72
N PRO A 48 -0.07 28.34 -12.04
CA PRO A 48 0.08 29.35 -13.10
C PRO A 48 -0.27 28.82 -14.50
N TYR A 49 -0.21 27.51 -14.71
CA TYR A 49 -0.60 26.84 -15.94
C TYR A 49 -1.13 25.43 -15.66
N ARG A 50 -1.81 24.83 -16.64
CA ARG A 50 -2.45 23.51 -16.53
C ARG A 50 -2.27 22.69 -17.79
N GLY A 51 -1.96 21.43 -17.63
CA GLY A 51 -2.08 20.39 -18.63
C GLY A 51 -3.28 19.47 -18.38
N GLU A 52 -3.40 18.43 -19.19
CA GLU A 52 -4.52 17.49 -19.12
C GLU A 52 -4.55 16.69 -17.81
N ASN A 53 -3.37 16.38 -17.26
CA ASN A 53 -3.23 15.61 -16.03
C ASN A 53 -2.74 16.46 -14.86
N SER A 54 -3.13 17.72 -14.79
CA SER A 54 -2.84 18.59 -13.64
C SER A 54 -3.81 18.36 -12.48
N LEU A 55 -3.31 18.51 -11.26
CA LEU A 55 -4.15 18.71 -10.09
C LEU A 55 -4.93 20.03 -10.26
N LEU A 56 -6.26 19.94 -10.22
CA LEU A 56 -7.14 21.10 -10.46
C LEU A 56 -7.28 21.93 -9.17
N ASN A 57 -7.21 23.24 -9.33
CA ASN A 57 -7.34 24.21 -8.25
C ASN A 57 -8.76 24.81 -8.16
N LYS A 58 -9.46 25.04 -9.29
CA LYS A 58 -10.77 25.72 -9.33
C LYS A 58 -11.93 24.80 -9.62
N GLY A 59 -13.04 25.06 -8.92
CA GLY A 59 -14.42 24.76 -9.27
C GLY A 59 -14.86 23.34 -9.10
N ASP A 60 -14.05 22.39 -9.47
CA ASP A 60 -14.43 21.00 -9.45
C ASP A 60 -13.65 20.27 -8.35
N ILE A 61 -14.34 19.93 -7.31
CA ILE A 61 -13.85 19.01 -6.26
C ILE A 61 -12.69 19.61 -5.44
N SER A 62 -13.01 20.58 -4.60
CA SER A 62 -12.22 20.88 -3.41
C SER A 62 -12.34 19.76 -2.35
N ARG A 63 -13.12 18.72 -2.63
CA ARG A 63 -13.42 17.61 -1.73
C ARG A 63 -13.39 16.28 -2.48
N SER A 64 -12.69 15.32 -1.90
CA SER A 64 -12.64 13.92 -2.30
C SER A 64 -13.23 13.04 -1.20
N TYR A 65 -13.72 11.85 -1.53
CA TYR A 65 -14.11 10.87 -0.52
C TYR A 65 -13.96 9.45 -1.06
N SER A 66 -13.76 8.50 -0.13
CA SER A 66 -13.86 7.06 -0.37
C SER A 66 -14.66 6.40 0.73
N GLY A 67 -15.33 5.32 0.39
CA GLY A 67 -16.02 4.45 1.33
C GLY A 67 -15.78 3.00 0.95
N THR A 68 -15.35 2.18 1.91
CA THR A 68 -15.13 0.74 1.75
C THR A 68 -15.86 -0.03 2.82
N VAL A 69 -16.39 -1.19 2.44
CA VAL A 69 -16.89 -2.22 3.38
C VAL A 69 -16.32 -3.55 2.92
N THR A 70 -15.56 -4.21 3.80
CA THR A 70 -14.92 -5.50 3.51
C THR A 70 -15.36 -6.53 4.51
N GLY A 71 -15.86 -7.67 4.02
CA GLY A 71 -16.07 -8.87 4.82
C GLY A 71 -14.84 -9.77 4.71
N TYR A 72 -14.49 -10.43 5.80
CA TYR A 72 -13.42 -11.42 5.87
C TYR A 72 -14.01 -12.74 6.34
N LEU A 73 -13.88 -13.77 5.55
CA LEU A 73 -14.35 -15.12 5.88
C LEU A 73 -13.17 -16.08 5.74
N GLY A 74 -12.89 -16.82 6.79
CA GLY A 74 -11.86 -17.87 6.84
C GLY A 74 -12.49 -19.22 7.16
N VAL A 75 -12.00 -20.28 6.52
CA VAL A 75 -12.42 -21.65 6.81
C VAL A 75 -11.24 -22.61 6.73
N HIS A 76 -11.11 -23.49 7.72
CA HIS A 76 -10.18 -24.59 7.72
C HIS A 76 -10.70 -25.70 6.78
N LEU A 77 -9.86 -26.21 5.89
CA LEU A 77 -10.22 -27.23 4.89
C LEU A 77 -9.71 -28.62 5.30
N TRP A 78 -8.40 -28.74 5.52
CA TRP A 78 -7.70 -29.92 6.01
C TRP A 78 -6.42 -29.52 6.74
N GLN A 79 -5.67 -30.46 7.23
CA GLN A 79 -4.49 -30.18 8.04
C GLN A 79 -3.54 -29.16 7.39
N GLY A 80 -3.43 -27.99 8.00
CA GLY A 80 -2.61 -26.87 7.56
C GLY A 80 -3.17 -26.09 6.36
N ALA A 81 -4.36 -26.48 5.85
CA ALA A 81 -4.98 -25.78 4.72
C ALA A 81 -6.16 -24.92 5.17
N GLU A 82 -6.17 -23.69 4.72
CA GLU A 82 -7.18 -22.69 5.00
C GLU A 82 -7.61 -22.01 3.70
N TYR A 83 -8.86 -21.61 3.61
CA TYR A 83 -9.39 -20.81 2.50
C TYR A 83 -9.94 -19.51 3.04
N TYR A 84 -9.58 -18.42 2.37
CA TYR A 84 -10.03 -17.07 2.72
C TYR A 84 -10.72 -16.41 1.54
N VAL A 85 -11.80 -15.70 1.83
CA VAL A 85 -12.54 -14.91 0.84
C VAL A 85 -12.98 -13.58 1.42
N ASN A 86 -12.71 -12.47 0.67
CA ASN A 86 -13.06 -11.12 1.10
C ASN A 86 -13.94 -10.44 0.05
N PRO A 87 -15.29 -10.48 0.19
CA PRO A 87 -16.16 -9.60 -0.57
C PRO A 87 -15.97 -8.16 -0.12
N GLU A 88 -15.85 -7.25 -1.08
CA GLU A 88 -15.65 -5.82 -0.82
C GLU A 88 -16.61 -4.96 -1.65
N ALA A 89 -17.14 -3.90 -1.02
CA ALA A 89 -17.85 -2.82 -1.67
C ALA A 89 -17.02 -1.54 -1.58
N PHE A 90 -16.92 -0.81 -2.69
CA PHE A 90 -16.20 0.46 -2.77
C PHE A 90 -17.04 1.53 -3.45
N ILE A 91 -16.94 2.77 -2.94
CA ILE A 91 -17.45 3.98 -3.56
C ILE A 91 -16.44 5.11 -3.36
N GLY A 92 -16.22 5.98 -4.37
CA GLY A 92 -15.33 7.12 -4.16
C GLY A 92 -15.21 8.07 -5.34
N ILE A 93 -14.79 9.30 -5.02
CA ILE A 93 -14.44 10.34 -6.00
C ILE A 93 -13.07 10.90 -5.63
N PRO A 94 -12.03 10.67 -6.44
CA PRO A 94 -10.70 11.23 -6.21
C PRO A 94 -10.60 12.69 -6.63
N PHE A 95 -9.63 13.43 -6.07
CA PHE A 95 -9.24 14.73 -6.61
C PHE A 95 -8.75 14.57 -8.05
N SER A 96 -9.32 15.35 -8.98
CA SER A 96 -8.87 15.43 -10.37
C SER A 96 -8.68 14.06 -11.06
N GLY A 97 -9.37 13.01 -10.62
CA GLY A 97 -9.18 11.64 -11.12
C GLY A 97 -7.82 11.03 -10.72
N LEU A 98 -7.26 11.37 -9.57
CA LEU A 98 -5.92 11.07 -9.08
C LEU A 98 -4.78 11.76 -9.85
N LYS A 99 -5.09 12.76 -10.68
CA LYS A 99 -4.13 13.43 -11.56
C LYS A 99 -3.35 14.52 -10.83
N GLY A 100 -2.10 14.73 -11.27
CA GLY A 100 -1.21 15.80 -10.86
C GLY A 100 -0.57 15.64 -9.48
N MET A 101 -0.50 14.40 -8.99
CA MET A 101 0.17 14.03 -7.73
C MET A 101 0.73 12.62 -7.85
N SER A 102 1.82 12.34 -7.13
CA SER A 102 2.36 10.99 -6.96
C SER A 102 2.12 10.47 -5.56
N GLY A 103 2.26 11.27 -4.52
CA GLY A 103 1.84 10.96 -3.16
C GLY A 103 0.34 11.20 -2.99
N ILE A 104 -0.51 10.26 -3.40
CA ILE A 104 -1.97 10.39 -3.28
C ILE A 104 -2.35 10.56 -1.81
N PRO A 105 -3.12 11.61 -1.43
CA PRO A 105 -3.41 11.91 -0.02
C PRO A 105 -4.38 10.94 0.67
N ASN A 106 -4.98 10.03 -0.08
CA ASN A 106 -5.85 8.96 0.45
C ASN A 106 -5.53 7.65 -0.27
N GLY A 107 -4.76 6.79 0.38
CA GLY A 107 -4.32 5.49 -0.14
C GLY A 107 -5.44 4.44 -0.31
N GLU A 108 -6.63 4.67 0.29
CA GLU A 108 -7.83 3.86 0.02
C GLU A 108 -8.48 4.19 -1.33
N MET A 109 -8.04 5.27 -2.00
CA MET A 109 -8.65 5.70 -3.25
C MET A 109 -8.19 4.81 -4.41
N GLN A 110 -9.14 4.13 -5.02
CA GLN A 110 -8.91 3.36 -6.24
C GLN A 110 -8.75 4.27 -7.46
N LYS A 111 -8.14 3.75 -8.50
CA LYS A 111 -7.99 4.46 -9.77
C LYS A 111 -9.35 4.63 -10.45
N GLY A 112 -9.77 5.86 -10.60
CA GLY A 112 -11.03 6.22 -11.24
C GLY A 112 -12.10 6.70 -10.27
N THR A 113 -13.29 6.91 -10.80
CA THR A 113 -14.49 7.35 -10.06
C THR A 113 -15.49 6.22 -10.05
N GLU A 114 -15.87 5.78 -8.86
CA GLU A 114 -16.77 4.65 -8.65
C GLU A 114 -18.10 5.11 -8.03
N ILE A 115 -19.04 5.50 -8.90
CA ILE A 115 -20.44 5.82 -8.56
C ILE A 115 -21.31 5.25 -9.66
N PRO A 116 -22.28 4.35 -9.35
CA PRO A 116 -22.63 3.79 -8.02
C PRO A 116 -21.52 2.90 -7.46
N ALA A 117 -21.69 2.49 -6.19
CA ALA A 117 -20.76 1.58 -5.54
C ALA A 117 -20.54 0.30 -6.34
N ILE A 118 -19.29 -0.14 -6.42
CA ILE A 118 -18.91 -1.41 -7.05
C ILE A 118 -18.76 -2.50 -5.99
N TYR A 119 -18.95 -3.75 -6.41
CA TYR A 119 -18.83 -4.95 -5.59
C TYR A 119 -17.88 -5.93 -6.28
N TYR A 120 -16.92 -6.47 -5.55
CA TYR A 120 -15.94 -7.43 -6.08
C TYR A 120 -15.36 -8.32 -4.98
N LEU A 121 -14.61 -9.33 -5.38
CA LEU A 121 -13.80 -10.12 -4.48
C LEU A 121 -12.39 -9.52 -4.41
N ALA A 122 -12.07 -8.91 -3.26
CA ALA A 122 -10.76 -8.34 -2.99
C ALA A 122 -9.71 -9.45 -2.82
N ARG A 123 -10.08 -10.52 -2.12
CA ARG A 123 -9.23 -11.69 -1.93
C ARG A 123 -10.04 -12.98 -2.08
N SER A 124 -9.39 -14.00 -2.63
CA SER A 124 -9.92 -15.37 -2.71
C SER A 124 -8.75 -16.32 -2.92
N TYR A 125 -8.24 -16.94 -1.86
CA TYR A 125 -7.03 -17.75 -1.92
C TYR A 125 -7.04 -18.92 -0.94
N ILE A 126 -6.25 -19.95 -1.26
CA ILE A 126 -5.91 -21.04 -0.36
C ILE A 126 -4.52 -20.77 0.21
N ARG A 127 -4.37 -20.99 1.53
CA ARG A 127 -3.09 -21.03 2.23
C ARG A 127 -2.85 -22.44 2.75
N GLN A 128 -1.69 -23.03 2.45
CA GLN A 128 -1.24 -24.30 3.01
C GLN A 128 -0.02 -24.04 3.88
N THR A 129 -0.12 -24.37 5.16
CA THR A 129 1.00 -24.36 6.12
C THR A 129 1.56 -25.75 6.25
N VAL A 130 2.89 -25.89 6.11
CA VAL A 130 3.66 -27.12 6.34
C VAL A 130 4.60 -26.85 7.51
N ASN A 131 4.29 -27.45 8.65
CA ASN A 131 5.12 -27.39 9.85
C ASN A 131 6.37 -28.25 9.68
N LEU A 132 7.56 -27.68 9.92
CA LEU A 132 8.85 -28.35 9.77
C LEU A 132 9.50 -28.67 11.10
N GLY A 133 9.18 -27.92 12.17
CA GLY A 133 9.72 -28.15 13.51
C GLY A 133 9.93 -26.86 14.30
N GLY A 134 10.64 -26.94 15.42
CA GLY A 134 10.86 -25.83 16.36
C GLY A 134 9.76 -25.71 17.41
N GLU A 135 9.63 -24.51 18.00
CA GLU A 135 8.65 -24.22 19.04
C GLU A 135 7.25 -24.06 18.45
N THR A 136 6.21 -24.42 19.21
CA THR A 136 4.82 -24.12 18.81
C THR A 136 4.56 -22.64 18.99
N VAL A 137 3.99 -22.01 17.96
CA VAL A 137 3.58 -20.62 17.92
C VAL A 137 2.08 -20.58 17.73
N HIS A 138 1.38 -19.88 18.61
CA HIS A 138 -0.02 -19.62 18.47
C HIS A 138 -0.24 -18.37 17.60
N LEU A 139 -0.96 -18.54 16.48
CA LEU A 139 -1.46 -17.44 15.65
C LEU A 139 -2.86 -17.10 16.15
N HIS A 140 -3.06 -15.84 16.52
CA HIS A 140 -4.35 -15.37 17.00
C HIS A 140 -5.32 -15.15 15.84
N ASP A 141 -6.60 -15.21 16.13
CA ASP A 141 -7.69 -14.82 15.24
C ASP A 141 -7.54 -13.38 14.74
N GLY A 142 -7.99 -13.15 13.50
CA GLY A 142 -7.99 -11.84 12.87
C GLY A 142 -8.42 -11.89 11.40
N ALA A 143 -8.52 -10.74 10.77
CA ALA A 143 -8.82 -10.66 9.34
C ALA A 143 -7.81 -11.49 8.53
N ASN A 144 -8.33 -12.49 7.77
CA ASN A 144 -7.53 -13.45 7.00
C ASN A 144 -6.57 -14.32 7.82
N GLN A 145 -6.91 -14.58 9.09
CA GLN A 145 -6.16 -15.46 9.96
C GLN A 145 -7.09 -16.20 10.91
N LEU A 146 -7.18 -17.51 10.78
CA LEU A 146 -7.82 -18.38 11.78
C LEU A 146 -6.90 -18.53 12.99
N SER A 147 -7.49 -18.57 14.19
CA SER A 147 -6.74 -18.96 15.39
C SER A 147 -6.24 -20.41 15.22
N THR A 148 -4.92 -20.59 15.25
CA THR A 148 -4.29 -21.91 15.01
C THR A 148 -2.89 -21.99 15.62
N ASN A 149 -2.41 -23.20 15.77
CA ASN A 149 -1.04 -23.49 16.22
C ASN A 149 -0.17 -23.93 15.04
N VAL A 150 0.98 -23.26 14.88
CA VAL A 150 1.99 -23.58 13.87
C VAL A 150 3.34 -23.79 14.53
N THR A 151 4.33 -24.26 13.78
CA THR A 151 5.72 -24.32 14.28
C THR A 151 6.52 -23.10 13.85
N SER A 152 7.54 -22.73 14.66
CA SER A 152 8.42 -21.60 14.37
C SER A 152 9.24 -21.80 13.09
N GLU A 153 9.56 -23.04 12.72
CA GLU A 153 10.09 -23.38 11.40
C GLU A 153 8.97 -23.99 10.56
N ARG A 154 8.58 -23.30 9.48
CA ARG A 154 7.48 -23.69 8.61
C ARG A 154 7.58 -23.08 7.22
N ILE A 155 6.88 -23.67 6.28
CA ILE A 155 6.60 -23.12 4.95
C ILE A 155 5.11 -22.80 4.87
N GLN A 156 4.79 -21.63 4.29
CA GLN A 156 3.42 -21.28 3.89
C GLN A 156 3.37 -21.08 2.38
N LEU A 157 2.38 -21.66 1.74
CA LEU A 157 2.10 -21.54 0.32
C LEU A 157 0.72 -20.90 0.16
N THR A 158 0.65 -19.78 -0.53
CA THR A 158 -0.61 -19.11 -0.85
C THR A 158 -0.80 -19.08 -2.35
N TYR A 159 -2.02 -19.39 -2.81
CA TYR A 159 -2.37 -19.34 -4.23
C TYR A 159 -3.80 -18.85 -4.43
N GLY A 160 -3.98 -17.87 -5.31
CA GLY A 160 -5.28 -17.27 -5.63
C GLY A 160 -5.19 -15.78 -5.88
N VAL A 161 -6.24 -15.04 -5.51
CA VAL A 161 -6.34 -13.58 -5.62
C VAL A 161 -6.01 -12.94 -4.27
N PHE A 162 -5.07 -12.00 -4.25
CA PHE A 162 -4.62 -11.28 -3.04
C PHE A 162 -3.94 -9.96 -3.40
N SER A 163 -3.61 -9.13 -2.42
CA SER A 163 -2.71 -7.98 -2.60
C SER A 163 -1.27 -8.39 -2.29
N LEU A 164 -0.31 -7.94 -3.12
CA LEU A 164 1.11 -8.14 -2.81
C LEU A 164 1.53 -7.47 -1.51
N LEU A 165 0.89 -6.37 -1.15
CA LEU A 165 1.13 -5.66 0.11
C LEU A 165 0.72 -6.48 1.35
N ASP A 166 -0.10 -7.52 1.21
CA ASP A 166 -0.40 -8.45 2.31
C ASP A 166 0.85 -9.23 2.78
N TYR A 167 1.86 -9.35 1.91
CA TYR A 167 3.06 -10.16 2.14
C TYR A 167 4.35 -9.34 2.11
N PHE A 168 4.47 -8.37 1.20
CA PHE A 168 5.68 -7.61 0.91
C PHE A 168 5.56 -6.16 1.37
N ASP A 169 6.69 -5.55 1.75
CA ASP A 169 6.74 -4.20 2.34
C ASP A 169 5.82 -4.02 3.56
N ASN A 170 5.44 -5.11 4.19
CA ASN A 170 4.50 -5.11 5.32
C ASN A 170 5.17 -4.52 6.57
N ASN A 171 4.82 -3.27 6.90
CA ASN A 171 5.35 -2.52 8.04
C ASN A 171 4.26 -2.30 9.08
N THR A 172 4.52 -2.64 10.34
CA THR A 172 3.49 -2.59 11.39
C THR A 172 3.13 -1.18 11.86
N ILE A 173 3.95 -0.18 11.52
CA ILE A 173 3.77 1.21 11.92
C ILE A 173 3.10 2.03 10.82
N SER A 174 3.38 1.68 9.55
CA SER A 174 2.88 2.40 8.38
C SER A 174 2.63 1.43 7.23
N HIS A 175 1.37 1.07 7.00
CA HIS A 175 0.98 0.12 5.96
C HIS A 175 -0.50 0.23 5.57
N ASP A 176 -1.41 0.39 6.53
CA ASP A 176 -2.84 0.36 6.30
C ASP A 176 -3.46 1.78 6.36
N PRO A 177 -3.94 2.33 5.22
CA PRO A 177 -4.57 3.66 5.17
C PRO A 177 -5.91 3.71 5.90
N ARG A 178 -6.48 2.58 6.29
CA ARG A 178 -7.73 2.52 7.06
C ARG A 178 -7.52 2.85 8.53
N THR A 179 -6.30 2.66 9.04
CA THR A 179 -5.98 2.79 10.47
C THR A 179 -4.76 3.65 10.78
N GLN A 180 -3.81 3.76 9.82
CA GLN A 180 -2.51 4.42 10.00
C GLN A 180 -2.40 5.66 9.07
N PHE A 181 -1.22 5.91 8.47
CA PHE A 181 -0.99 6.99 7.52
C PHE A 181 -1.86 6.85 6.27
N LEU A 182 -2.40 7.97 5.77
CA LEU A 182 -3.26 8.01 4.58
C LEU A 182 -2.49 8.15 3.28
N ASN A 183 -1.36 8.90 3.30
CA ASN A 183 -0.64 9.20 2.08
C ASN A 183 -0.01 7.95 1.47
N TRP A 184 -0.23 7.75 0.18
CA TRP A 184 0.25 6.59 -0.58
C TRP A 184 1.75 6.35 -0.43
N SER A 185 2.58 7.40 -0.54
CA SER A 185 4.05 7.28 -0.49
C SER A 185 4.61 7.18 0.94
N ILE A 186 3.74 7.32 1.96
CA ILE A 186 4.09 7.10 3.37
C ILE A 186 3.63 5.71 3.81
N MET A 187 2.41 5.28 3.43
CA MET A 187 1.88 3.97 3.82
C MET A 187 2.59 2.79 3.15
N THR A 188 3.18 2.99 1.97
CA THR A 188 3.96 1.98 1.23
C THR A 188 5.32 2.53 0.82
N ALA A 189 6.20 1.67 0.32
CA ALA A 189 7.41 2.08 -0.37
C ALA A 189 7.04 2.70 -1.73
N GLY A 190 7.15 4.02 -1.88
CA GLY A 190 6.61 4.76 -3.02
C GLY A 190 7.08 4.27 -4.39
N ALA A 191 8.33 3.82 -4.51
CA ALA A 191 8.88 3.29 -5.77
C ALA A 191 8.70 1.77 -5.95
N TYR A 192 7.94 1.09 -5.09
CA TYR A 192 7.55 -0.30 -5.27
C TYR A 192 6.37 -0.37 -6.23
N ASP A 193 6.67 -0.52 -7.52
CA ASP A 193 5.68 -0.70 -8.59
C ASP A 193 5.18 -2.16 -8.58
N PHE A 194 4.40 -2.52 -7.56
CA PHE A 194 3.91 -3.88 -7.37
C PHE A 194 2.82 -4.25 -8.38
N ALA A 195 2.88 -5.48 -8.88
CA ALA A 195 1.90 -5.98 -9.85
C ALA A 195 0.50 -6.05 -9.22
N ALA A 196 -0.42 -5.28 -9.77
CA ALA A 196 -1.82 -5.27 -9.33
C ALA A 196 -2.74 -4.71 -10.42
N ASP A 197 -4.00 -5.13 -10.38
CA ASP A 197 -5.07 -4.44 -11.10
C ASP A 197 -5.31 -3.02 -10.53
N SER A 198 -6.20 -2.26 -11.12
CA SER A 198 -6.51 -0.88 -10.68
C SER A 198 -7.10 -0.80 -9.26
N ARG A 199 -7.42 -1.91 -8.61
CA ARG A 199 -7.93 -1.99 -7.24
C ARG A 199 -6.86 -2.40 -6.23
N GLY A 200 -5.66 -2.81 -6.69
CA GLY A 200 -4.54 -3.23 -5.83
C GLY A 200 -4.43 -4.74 -5.61
N TYR A 201 -5.14 -5.56 -6.40
CA TYR A 201 -5.14 -7.02 -6.29
C TYR A 201 -4.52 -7.68 -7.51
N THR A 202 -3.91 -8.85 -7.28
CA THR A 202 -3.33 -9.68 -8.33
C THR A 202 -3.68 -11.15 -8.12
N TYR A 203 -3.29 -11.99 -9.08
CA TYR A 203 -3.48 -13.44 -9.05
C TYR A 203 -2.16 -14.16 -9.21
N GLY A 204 -1.92 -15.18 -8.41
CA GLY A 204 -0.70 -15.97 -8.49
C GLY A 204 -0.37 -16.74 -7.22
N GLY A 205 0.92 -16.94 -6.97
CA GLY A 205 1.42 -17.69 -5.84
C GLY A 205 2.46 -16.96 -5.01
N VAL A 206 2.42 -17.18 -3.70
CA VAL A 206 3.43 -16.74 -2.73
C VAL A 206 3.94 -17.95 -1.97
N ILE A 207 5.25 -18.02 -1.77
CA ILE A 207 5.90 -18.94 -0.85
C ILE A 207 6.60 -18.16 0.25
N GLU A 208 6.41 -18.56 1.50
CA GLU A 208 7.08 -17.99 2.67
C GLU A 208 7.78 -19.11 3.44
N TYR A 209 9.03 -18.88 3.83
CA TYR A 209 9.80 -19.77 4.71
C TYR A 209 10.18 -19.02 5.98
N PHE A 210 9.72 -19.53 7.12
CA PHE A 210 9.98 -18.97 8.44
C PHE A 210 11.00 -19.84 9.16
N LYS A 211 12.05 -19.23 9.70
CA LYS A 211 13.03 -19.90 10.52
C LYS A 211 13.72 -18.93 11.48
N ASN A 212 13.54 -19.17 12.77
CA ASN A 212 14.05 -18.30 13.84
C ASN A 212 13.60 -16.83 13.59
N GLU A 213 14.56 -15.90 13.52
CA GLU A 213 14.36 -14.47 13.29
C GLU A 213 14.26 -14.10 11.79
N TRP A 214 14.31 -15.09 10.89
CA TRP A 214 14.31 -14.86 9.45
C TRP A 214 13.04 -15.31 8.77
N THR A 215 12.55 -14.51 7.85
CA THR A 215 11.51 -14.90 6.90
C THR A 215 11.99 -14.61 5.48
N LEU A 216 11.93 -15.61 4.62
CA LEU A 216 12.16 -15.46 3.18
C LEU A 216 10.84 -15.61 2.46
N ARG A 217 10.51 -14.65 1.59
CA ARG A 217 9.30 -14.66 0.75
C ARG A 217 9.66 -14.57 -0.72
N ALA A 218 8.91 -15.27 -1.55
CA ALA A 218 8.96 -15.12 -2.99
C ALA A 218 7.56 -15.19 -3.58
N ALA A 219 7.30 -14.45 -4.64
CA ALA A 219 6.03 -14.49 -5.35
C ALA A 219 6.24 -14.46 -6.86
N HIS A 220 5.31 -15.14 -7.57
CA HIS A 220 5.13 -15.08 -9.00
C HIS A 220 3.66 -14.81 -9.28
N VAL A 221 3.35 -13.67 -9.90
CA VAL A 221 1.99 -13.15 -10.01
C VAL A 221 1.71 -12.52 -11.38
N ALA A 222 0.43 -12.41 -11.70
CA ALA A 222 -0.05 -11.77 -12.90
C ALA A 222 0.21 -10.26 -12.90
N MET A 223 0.45 -9.70 -14.08
CA MET A 223 0.51 -8.27 -14.35
C MET A 223 -0.76 -7.80 -15.05
N PRO A 224 -1.13 -6.50 -14.97
CA PRO A 224 -2.14 -5.94 -15.84
C PRO A 224 -1.73 -6.09 -17.32
N ARG A 225 -2.69 -6.40 -18.19
CA ARG A 225 -2.46 -6.45 -19.65
C ARG A 225 -2.14 -5.08 -20.24
N VAL A 226 -2.59 -4.05 -19.59
CA VAL A 226 -2.30 -2.65 -19.89
C VAL A 226 -2.07 -1.95 -18.54
N PRO A 227 -1.00 -1.16 -18.42
CA PRO A 227 -0.68 -0.44 -17.20
C PRO A 227 -1.87 0.30 -16.59
N ASN A 228 -2.04 0.17 -15.30
CA ASN A 228 -3.09 0.84 -14.52
C ASN A 228 -4.54 0.44 -14.88
N GLN A 229 -4.76 -0.72 -15.51
CA GLN A 229 -6.09 -1.24 -15.85
C GLN A 229 -6.51 -2.40 -14.95
N ILE A 230 -7.77 -2.85 -15.14
CA ILE A 230 -8.37 -3.88 -14.29
C ILE A 230 -8.07 -5.32 -14.75
N ASP A 231 -7.84 -5.50 -16.05
CA ASP A 231 -7.68 -6.82 -16.66
C ASP A 231 -6.25 -7.34 -16.48
N LEU A 232 -6.11 -8.43 -15.71
CA LEU A 232 -4.85 -9.12 -15.50
C LEU A 232 -4.56 -10.13 -16.63
N ASP A 233 -3.28 -10.37 -16.91
CA ASP A 233 -2.84 -11.52 -17.71
C ASP A 233 -2.74 -12.77 -16.83
N ASN A 234 -3.79 -13.58 -16.84
CA ASN A 234 -3.87 -14.78 -16.01
C ASN A 234 -2.99 -15.94 -16.52
N SER A 235 -2.24 -15.77 -17.61
CA SER A 235 -1.35 -16.81 -18.12
C SER A 235 -0.15 -17.09 -17.20
N LEU A 236 0.27 -16.11 -16.39
CA LEU A 236 1.47 -16.13 -15.54
C LEU A 236 2.79 -16.40 -16.30
N THR A 237 2.77 -16.37 -17.61
CA THR A 237 3.94 -16.66 -18.45
C THR A 237 4.23 -15.58 -19.49
N HIS A 238 3.28 -14.70 -19.73
CA HIS A 238 3.37 -13.65 -20.73
C HIS A 238 3.64 -12.28 -20.07
N ASP A 239 2.71 -11.81 -19.22
CA ASP A 239 2.87 -10.60 -18.44
C ASP A 239 2.80 -10.97 -16.95
N TYR A 240 3.93 -10.89 -16.24
CA TYR A 240 4.06 -11.39 -14.86
C TYR A 240 5.05 -10.55 -14.05
N ALA A 241 4.96 -10.67 -12.75
CA ALA A 241 5.94 -10.10 -11.84
C ALA A 241 6.54 -11.17 -10.91
N ASP A 242 7.84 -11.04 -10.68
CA ASP A 242 8.60 -11.82 -9.70
C ASP A 242 9.11 -10.91 -8.60
N GLN A 243 9.09 -11.39 -7.36
CA GLN A 243 9.67 -10.66 -6.25
C GLN A 243 10.16 -11.59 -5.15
N VAL A 244 11.18 -11.13 -4.45
CA VAL A 244 11.77 -11.82 -3.32
C VAL A 244 12.04 -10.82 -2.21
N GLU A 245 11.60 -11.15 -0.99
CA GLU A 245 11.87 -10.36 0.21
C GLU A 245 12.52 -11.23 1.28
N ILE A 246 13.54 -10.70 1.93
CA ILE A 246 14.09 -11.22 3.16
C ILE A 246 13.77 -10.27 4.31
N THR A 247 13.20 -10.80 5.38
CA THR A 247 12.88 -10.08 6.61
C THR A 247 13.73 -10.63 7.76
N HIS A 248 14.29 -9.75 8.56
CA HIS A 248 14.98 -10.10 9.80
C HIS A 248 14.31 -9.40 10.98
N ASP A 249 13.80 -10.19 11.92
CA ASP A 249 13.30 -9.72 13.20
C ASP A 249 14.50 -9.45 14.12
N GLN A 250 14.59 -8.24 14.67
CA GLN A 250 15.71 -7.82 15.51
C GLN A 250 15.25 -7.20 16.82
N LYS A 251 16.17 -7.08 17.74
CA LYS A 251 15.97 -6.31 18.98
C LYS A 251 17.07 -5.28 19.13
N PHE A 252 16.66 -4.05 19.43
CA PHE A 252 17.57 -2.98 19.79
C PHE A 252 17.18 -2.47 21.18
N TYR A 253 18.11 -2.57 22.15
CA TYR A 253 17.85 -2.31 23.57
C TYR A 253 16.59 -3.04 24.09
N ASP A 254 16.48 -4.34 23.79
CA ASP A 254 15.33 -5.22 24.10
C ASP A 254 14.00 -4.83 23.45
N GLN A 255 13.95 -3.73 22.69
CA GLN A 255 12.78 -3.31 21.93
C GLN A 255 12.75 -3.98 20.55
N PRO A 256 11.58 -4.51 20.11
CA PRO A 256 11.47 -5.22 18.84
C PRO A 256 11.57 -4.27 17.65
N GLY A 257 12.12 -4.79 16.57
CA GLY A 257 12.17 -4.12 15.27
C GLY A 257 12.29 -5.14 14.15
N LYS A 258 12.13 -4.68 12.92
CA LYS A 258 12.30 -5.50 11.72
C LYS A 258 13.02 -4.72 10.66
N ILE A 259 13.80 -5.41 9.86
CA ILE A 259 14.38 -4.88 8.63
C ILE A 259 14.04 -5.83 7.48
N ARG A 260 13.65 -5.25 6.34
CA ARG A 260 13.25 -5.98 5.12
C ARG A 260 14.06 -5.48 3.94
N PHE A 261 14.43 -6.41 3.08
CA PHE A 261 15.01 -6.11 1.78
C PHE A 261 14.23 -6.85 0.71
N LEU A 262 13.57 -6.10 -0.16
CA LEU A 262 12.75 -6.58 -1.27
C LEU A 262 13.42 -6.24 -2.60
N VAL A 263 13.42 -7.18 -3.53
CA VAL A 263 13.76 -6.98 -4.95
C VAL A 263 12.58 -7.44 -5.78
N PHE A 264 12.21 -6.68 -6.82
CA PHE A 264 11.12 -7.01 -7.71
C PHE A 264 11.49 -6.82 -9.19
N ARG A 265 10.82 -7.56 -10.04
CA ARG A 265 10.87 -7.44 -11.49
C ARG A 265 9.46 -7.54 -12.06
N ASN A 266 9.05 -6.54 -12.80
CA ASN A 266 7.86 -6.55 -13.63
C ASN A 266 8.24 -6.87 -15.08
N HIS A 267 7.53 -7.79 -15.71
CA HIS A 267 7.70 -8.19 -17.10
C HIS A 267 6.35 -8.10 -17.80
N GLY A 268 6.19 -7.11 -18.70
CA GLY A 268 4.85 -6.83 -19.25
C GLY A 268 4.87 -5.97 -20.52
N PHE A 269 3.68 -5.49 -20.89
CA PHE A 269 3.42 -4.65 -22.04
C PHE A 269 3.54 -3.17 -21.69
N MET A 270 4.76 -2.63 -21.66
CA MET A 270 5.07 -1.29 -21.19
C MET A 270 5.75 -0.43 -22.25
N GLY A 271 5.48 0.89 -22.25
CA GLY A 271 6.17 1.89 -23.04
C GLY A 271 7.47 2.37 -22.37
N SER A 272 8.49 2.63 -23.18
CA SER A 272 9.79 3.15 -22.73
C SER A 272 9.82 4.66 -22.86
N TYR A 273 10.08 5.38 -21.77
CA TYR A 273 10.23 6.85 -21.79
C TYR A 273 11.35 7.28 -22.73
N LYS A 274 12.48 6.57 -22.74
CA LYS A 274 13.62 6.89 -23.61
C LYS A 274 13.24 6.79 -25.09
N ASP A 275 12.41 5.81 -25.48
CA ASP A 275 12.03 5.61 -26.87
C ASP A 275 11.10 6.77 -27.36
N THR A 276 10.33 7.35 -26.47
CA THR A 276 9.47 8.52 -26.82
C THR A 276 10.29 9.78 -27.10
N LEU A 277 11.49 9.90 -26.56
CA LEU A 277 12.32 11.11 -26.75
C LEU A 277 12.83 11.27 -28.18
N PHE A 278 12.78 10.23 -29.01
CA PHE A 278 13.11 10.28 -30.44
C PHE A 278 11.94 10.69 -31.33
N GLN A 279 10.72 10.83 -30.77
CA GLN A 279 9.53 11.24 -31.51
C GLN A 279 9.55 12.73 -31.83
N ILE A 280 8.95 13.11 -32.95
CA ILE A 280 8.76 14.51 -33.36
C ILE A 280 7.42 15.00 -32.81
N GLY A 281 7.39 16.18 -32.19
CA GLY A 281 6.21 16.77 -31.56
C GLY A 281 6.05 16.33 -30.12
N THR A 282 4.78 16.26 -29.64
CA THR A 282 4.46 15.77 -28.30
C THR A 282 4.71 14.28 -28.23
N PRO A 283 5.51 13.82 -27.25
CA PRO A 283 5.85 12.40 -27.17
C PRO A 283 4.65 11.57 -26.70
N ASP A 284 4.47 10.39 -27.29
CA ASP A 284 3.39 9.45 -27.00
C ASP A 284 3.94 8.11 -26.50
N LEU A 285 3.69 7.82 -25.24
CA LEU A 285 4.15 6.62 -24.56
C LEU A 285 3.41 5.37 -25.07
N LEU A 286 2.13 5.52 -25.44
CA LEU A 286 1.30 4.39 -25.90
C LEU A 286 1.83 3.81 -27.22
N SER A 287 2.37 4.64 -28.09
CA SER A 287 2.88 4.22 -29.41
C SER A 287 4.19 3.43 -29.35
N VAL A 288 4.87 3.45 -28.21
CA VAL A 288 6.13 2.72 -27.98
C VAL A 288 6.00 1.54 -27.00
N ARG A 289 4.77 1.21 -26.62
CA ARG A 289 4.51 0.01 -25.81
C ARG A 289 4.91 -1.25 -26.55
N ARG A 290 5.55 -2.17 -25.84
CA ARG A 290 5.95 -3.49 -26.38
C ARG A 290 5.91 -4.55 -25.29
N SER A 291 5.55 -5.78 -25.65
CA SER A 291 5.62 -6.94 -24.76
C SER A 291 7.07 -7.26 -24.39
N GLY A 292 7.25 -7.82 -23.22
CA GLY A 292 8.56 -8.24 -22.74
C GLY A 292 9.44 -7.10 -22.21
N THR A 293 8.87 -5.90 -22.01
CA THR A 293 9.57 -4.83 -21.31
C THR A 293 9.73 -5.20 -19.84
N ASN A 294 10.92 -4.91 -19.28
CA ASN A 294 11.21 -5.21 -17.87
C ASN A 294 11.42 -3.90 -17.09
N LYS A 295 10.85 -3.84 -15.89
CA LYS A 295 11.16 -2.86 -14.85
C LYS A 295 11.68 -3.61 -13.63
N VAL A 296 12.78 -3.15 -13.05
CA VAL A 296 13.37 -3.74 -11.84
C VAL A 296 13.52 -2.69 -10.74
N GLY A 297 13.36 -3.12 -9.51
CA GLY A 297 13.52 -2.24 -8.36
C GLY A 297 13.78 -2.98 -7.07
N TYR A 298 14.03 -2.20 -6.01
CA TYR A 298 14.24 -2.71 -4.67
C TYR A 298 13.70 -1.77 -3.59
N VAL A 299 13.44 -2.34 -2.43
CA VAL A 299 12.98 -1.64 -1.23
C VAL A 299 13.82 -2.06 -0.03
N ILE A 300 14.22 -1.09 0.79
CA ILE A 300 14.69 -1.30 2.15
C ILE A 300 13.63 -0.70 3.08
N ASN A 301 13.09 -1.53 3.98
CA ASN A 301 12.03 -1.13 4.90
C ASN A 301 12.44 -1.54 6.32
N GLY A 302 12.56 -0.56 7.21
CA GLY A 302 12.87 -0.75 8.61
C GLY A 302 11.76 -0.23 9.52
N GLU A 303 11.51 -0.94 10.61
CA GLU A 303 10.67 -0.48 11.72
C GLU A 303 11.34 -0.80 13.05
N GLN A 304 11.18 0.08 14.03
CA GLN A 304 11.75 -0.07 15.34
C GLN A 304 10.85 0.50 16.43
N THR A 305 10.53 -0.28 17.42
CA THR A 305 10.02 0.22 18.70
C THR A 305 11.16 0.93 19.41
N ILE A 306 11.00 2.22 19.70
CA ILE A 306 12.00 3.03 20.41
C ILE A 306 11.75 2.96 21.92
N THR A 307 10.49 3.10 22.32
CA THR A 307 10.00 2.92 23.69
C THR A 307 8.66 2.20 23.66
N ASP A 308 8.10 1.83 24.80
CA ASP A 308 6.76 1.21 24.87
C ASP A 308 5.65 2.07 24.24
N HIS A 309 5.91 3.38 24.07
CA HIS A 309 4.96 4.34 23.55
C HIS A 309 5.34 4.95 22.18
N LEU A 310 6.58 4.79 21.74
CA LEU A 310 7.10 5.42 20.51
C LEU A 310 7.66 4.39 19.54
N GLY A 311 7.14 4.33 18.34
CA GLY A 311 7.64 3.58 17.21
C GLY A 311 8.12 4.47 16.07
N ALA A 312 9.06 3.97 15.28
CA ALA A 312 9.60 4.64 14.12
C ALA A 312 9.70 3.69 12.93
N PHE A 313 9.55 4.23 11.74
CA PHE A 313 9.82 3.50 10.49
C PHE A 313 10.62 4.36 9.53
N LEU A 314 11.33 3.69 8.61
CA LEU A 314 12.05 4.30 7.50
C LEU A 314 12.01 3.37 6.31
N ARG A 315 11.67 3.90 5.11
CA ARG A 315 11.72 3.20 3.83
C ARG A 315 12.57 3.95 2.83
N TRP A 316 13.35 3.22 2.08
CA TRP A 316 14.01 3.69 0.88
C TRP A 316 13.71 2.72 -0.26
N SER A 317 13.19 3.26 -1.35
CA SER A 317 12.82 2.47 -2.51
C SER A 317 13.32 3.11 -3.80
N TRP A 318 13.59 2.25 -4.77
CA TRP A 318 14.08 2.65 -6.08
C TRP A 318 13.63 1.63 -7.14
N ASN A 319 13.28 2.15 -8.32
CA ASN A 319 13.17 1.36 -9.54
C ASN A 319 13.89 2.06 -10.69
N ASP A 320 14.13 1.34 -11.78
CA ASP A 320 14.95 1.85 -12.88
C ASP A 320 14.28 2.95 -13.72
N GLY A 321 12.96 3.21 -13.53
CA GLY A 321 12.19 4.32 -14.13
C GLY A 321 12.31 4.40 -15.66
N LYS A 322 12.63 3.30 -16.36
CA LYS A 322 12.82 3.29 -17.80
C LYS A 322 11.53 3.20 -18.58
N SER A 323 10.54 2.56 -17.98
CA SER A 323 9.23 2.31 -18.57
C SER A 323 8.13 2.91 -17.71
N GLU A 324 6.93 3.02 -18.28
CA GLU A 324 5.75 3.45 -17.56
C GLU A 324 5.46 2.58 -16.32
N THR A 325 4.73 3.14 -15.37
CA THR A 325 4.36 2.47 -14.13
C THR A 325 3.18 1.54 -14.37
N GLU A 326 3.31 0.30 -13.95
CA GLU A 326 2.28 -0.73 -14.10
C GLU A 326 1.14 -0.57 -13.09
N ALA A 327 1.51 -0.26 -11.86
CA ALA A 327 0.55 -0.06 -10.79
C ALA A 327 0.73 1.31 -10.14
N PHE A 328 -0.38 1.94 -9.79
CA PHE A 328 -0.46 3.20 -9.06
C PHE A 328 0.36 4.35 -9.66
N THR A 329 1.25 4.98 -8.91
CA THR A 329 1.79 6.31 -9.20
C THR A 329 3.19 6.28 -9.76
N ASP A 330 3.52 7.31 -10.55
CA ASP A 330 4.83 7.48 -11.14
C ASP A 330 5.85 7.93 -10.08
N ILE A 331 6.55 6.97 -9.48
CA ILE A 331 7.64 7.19 -8.52
C ILE A 331 8.79 6.26 -8.86
N SER A 332 9.96 6.80 -9.19
CA SER A 332 11.15 5.99 -9.49
C SER A 332 12.09 5.86 -8.29
N HIS A 333 12.07 6.81 -7.35
CA HIS A 333 12.80 6.73 -6.10
C HIS A 333 12.04 7.46 -5.00
N SER A 334 12.07 6.90 -3.81
CA SER A 334 11.37 7.47 -2.65
C SER A 334 12.14 7.22 -1.37
N LEU A 335 12.14 8.22 -0.50
CA LEU A 335 12.52 8.11 0.90
C LEU A 335 11.31 8.52 1.74
N SER A 336 10.81 7.62 2.57
CA SER A 336 9.72 7.92 3.50
C SER A 336 10.04 7.40 4.90
N GLY A 337 9.47 8.06 5.91
CA GLY A 337 9.67 7.67 7.29
C GLY A 337 8.73 8.40 8.22
N GLY A 338 8.70 7.98 9.47
CA GLY A 338 7.84 8.62 10.45
C GLY A 338 7.93 8.01 11.83
N LEU A 339 7.16 8.63 12.72
CA LEU A 339 7.05 8.29 14.13
C LEU A 339 5.57 8.09 14.47
N VAL A 340 5.28 7.14 15.32
CA VAL A 340 3.94 6.96 15.89
C VAL A 340 4.04 6.89 17.41
N LEU A 341 3.24 7.74 18.07
CA LEU A 341 3.15 7.85 19.51
C LEU A 341 1.81 7.29 20.00
N LYS A 342 1.84 6.36 20.95
CA LYS A 342 0.64 5.74 21.55
C LYS A 342 0.01 6.63 22.61
N GLY A 343 -1.31 6.62 22.66
CA GLY A 343 -2.12 7.39 23.57
C GLY A 343 -2.04 7.01 25.05
N SER A 344 -1.38 5.92 25.39
CA SER A 344 -1.07 5.55 26.79
C SER A 344 -0.34 6.65 27.56
N LEU A 345 0.41 7.53 26.88
CA LEU A 345 1.03 8.71 27.49
C LEU A 345 0.03 9.75 28.01
N TRP A 346 -1.17 9.81 27.45
CA TRP A 346 -2.24 10.73 27.89
C TRP A 346 -3.51 9.99 28.32
N GLN A 347 -3.36 8.74 28.80
CA GLN A 347 -4.43 7.90 29.37
C GLN A 347 -5.53 7.52 28.38
N ARG A 348 -5.19 7.40 27.10
CA ARG A 348 -6.08 6.95 26.03
C ARG A 348 -5.37 5.86 25.21
N GLU A 349 -5.29 4.67 25.78
CA GLU A 349 -4.39 3.58 25.34
C GLU A 349 -4.53 3.21 23.86
N ASN A 350 -5.75 3.32 23.29
CA ASN A 350 -6.05 2.97 21.91
C ASN A 350 -5.99 4.16 20.94
N ASP A 351 -5.63 5.36 21.41
CA ASP A 351 -5.38 6.51 20.54
C ASP A 351 -3.94 6.47 20.00
N ALA A 352 -3.72 7.17 18.88
CA ALA A 352 -2.40 7.33 18.30
C ALA A 352 -2.20 8.69 17.63
N ILE A 353 -0.97 9.20 17.68
CA ILE A 353 -0.51 10.33 16.86
C ILE A 353 0.59 9.81 15.93
N GLY A 354 0.48 10.08 14.65
CA GLY A 354 1.52 9.78 13.67
C GLY A 354 2.03 11.04 12.99
N LEU A 355 3.34 11.14 12.82
CA LEU A 355 4.02 12.15 12.02
C LEU A 355 4.88 11.43 10.98
N GLY A 356 4.62 11.64 9.70
CA GLY A 356 5.31 11.00 8.59
C GLY A 356 5.75 11.98 7.52
N PHE A 357 6.72 11.58 6.73
CA PHE A 357 7.17 12.32 5.56
C PHE A 357 7.47 11.38 4.39
N ALA A 358 7.40 11.91 3.18
CA ALA A 358 7.89 11.27 1.96
C ALA A 358 8.57 12.29 1.04
N ILE A 359 9.62 11.86 0.35
CA ILE A 359 10.32 12.59 -0.71
C ILE A 359 10.38 11.67 -1.91
N ASN A 360 9.63 12.03 -2.96
CA ASN A 360 9.47 11.24 -4.18
C ASN A 360 10.19 11.89 -5.36
N GLY A 361 10.66 11.09 -6.29
CA GLY A 361 11.25 11.58 -7.52
C GLY A 361 11.08 10.59 -8.67
N ILE A 362 11.23 11.08 -9.89
CA ILE A 362 11.16 10.33 -11.14
C ILE A 362 12.47 10.38 -11.89
N ASN A 363 12.61 9.50 -12.88
CA ASN A 363 13.84 9.35 -13.66
C ASN A 363 13.99 10.45 -14.72
N GLU A 364 15.22 10.76 -15.14
CA GLU A 364 15.53 11.81 -16.11
C GLU A 364 14.77 11.64 -17.44
N SER A 365 14.63 10.41 -17.95
CA SER A 365 13.90 10.16 -19.20
C SER A 365 12.41 10.48 -19.09
N GLU A 366 11.81 10.25 -17.93
CA GLU A 366 10.42 10.61 -17.63
C GLU A 366 10.28 12.12 -17.45
N ILE A 367 11.22 12.79 -16.75
CA ILE A 367 11.28 14.26 -16.65
C ILE A 367 11.29 14.89 -18.04
N GLN A 368 12.15 14.41 -18.94
CA GLN A 368 12.21 14.94 -20.32
C GLN A 368 10.94 14.66 -21.11
N TYR A 369 10.31 13.50 -20.90
CA TYR A 369 9.04 13.15 -21.50
C TYR A 369 7.93 14.14 -21.08
N LEU A 370 7.78 14.37 -19.77
CA LEU A 370 6.77 15.30 -19.22
C LEU A 370 7.06 16.76 -19.60
N LYS A 371 8.34 17.20 -19.62
CA LYS A 371 8.74 18.54 -20.09
C LYS A 371 8.34 18.83 -21.53
N ARG A 372 8.26 17.81 -22.37
CA ARG A 372 7.83 17.91 -23.75
C ARG A 372 6.32 17.78 -23.95
N GLY A 373 5.54 17.81 -22.85
CA GLY A 373 4.09 17.69 -22.85
C GLY A 373 3.57 16.26 -22.94
N GLY A 374 4.42 15.26 -22.68
CA GLY A 374 4.00 13.87 -22.55
C GLY A 374 3.03 13.68 -21.39
N LEU A 375 2.21 12.63 -21.46
CA LEU A 375 1.21 12.29 -20.46
C LEU A 375 1.44 10.87 -19.94
N THR A 376 1.50 10.72 -18.62
CA THR A 376 1.32 9.42 -17.96
C THR A 376 -0.14 9.28 -17.51
N PRO A 377 -0.57 8.16 -16.94
CA PRO A 377 -1.93 8.04 -16.41
C PRO A 377 -2.30 9.13 -15.41
N PHE A 378 -1.33 9.65 -14.65
CA PHE A 378 -1.59 10.60 -13.56
C PHE A 378 -0.84 11.93 -13.68
N LEU A 379 0.22 12.02 -14.47
CA LEU A 379 1.04 13.23 -14.59
C LEU A 379 0.99 13.83 -15.99
N GLY A 380 1.16 15.16 -16.05
CA GLY A 380 1.25 15.91 -17.30
C GLY A 380 0.65 17.30 -17.22
N ASP A 381 1.46 18.27 -16.80
CA ASP A 381 1.10 19.69 -16.69
C ASP A 381 1.29 20.47 -18.02
N GLY A 382 1.64 19.78 -19.12
CA GLY A 382 1.97 20.40 -20.41
C GLY A 382 3.42 20.91 -20.49
N THR A 383 4.03 21.21 -19.34
CA THR A 383 5.45 21.50 -19.13
C THR A 383 5.83 21.14 -17.68
N MET A 384 7.10 21.19 -17.33
CA MET A 384 7.56 20.84 -15.98
C MET A 384 8.81 21.61 -15.59
N ASN A 385 8.76 22.26 -14.44
CA ASN A 385 9.92 22.75 -13.73
C ASN A 385 10.21 21.77 -12.59
N TYR A 386 11.04 20.75 -12.88
CA TYR A 386 11.20 19.58 -12.04
C TYR A 386 11.80 19.90 -10.67
N ASN A 387 11.14 19.37 -9.64
CA ASN A 387 11.71 19.17 -8.30
C ASN A 387 11.05 17.92 -7.68
N THR A 388 11.61 17.38 -6.61
CA THR A 388 10.99 16.26 -5.88
C THR A 388 9.65 16.68 -5.27
N GLU A 389 8.65 15.81 -5.35
CA GLU A 389 7.41 15.95 -4.59
C GLU A 389 7.68 15.57 -3.14
N GLN A 390 7.28 16.42 -2.21
CA GLN A 390 7.55 16.24 -0.78
C GLN A 390 6.24 16.33 0.00
N THR A 391 5.97 15.35 0.83
CA THR A 391 4.78 15.31 1.67
C THR A 391 5.16 15.21 3.14
N LEU A 392 4.50 15.99 3.98
CA LEU A 392 4.46 15.85 5.43
C LEU A 392 3.02 15.48 5.83
N GLU A 393 2.85 14.47 6.66
CA GLU A 393 1.55 14.03 7.17
C GLU A 393 1.56 13.98 8.69
N LEU A 394 0.50 14.51 9.30
CA LEU A 394 0.25 14.47 10.73
C LEU A 394 -1.18 13.98 10.97
N TYR A 395 -1.36 12.92 11.73
CA TYR A 395 -2.68 12.45 12.12
C TYR A 395 -2.85 12.25 13.62
N TYR A 396 -4.08 12.39 14.09
CA TYR A 396 -4.55 11.94 15.40
C TYR A 396 -5.71 10.97 15.19
N SER A 397 -5.54 9.72 15.63
CA SER A 397 -6.58 8.69 15.64
C SER A 397 -7.12 8.51 17.03
N ALA A 398 -8.40 8.79 17.22
CA ALA A 398 -9.12 8.68 18.47
C ALA A 398 -9.99 7.42 18.48
N HIS A 399 -9.80 6.56 19.47
CA HIS A 399 -10.73 5.46 19.78
C HIS A 399 -12.00 6.03 20.41
N LEU A 400 -13.16 5.78 19.81
CA LEU A 400 -14.46 6.30 20.25
C LEU A 400 -15.19 5.30 21.15
N PHE A 401 -15.38 4.09 20.66
CA PHE A 401 -16.01 2.96 21.35
C PHE A 401 -15.60 1.67 20.63
N LYS A 402 -16.06 0.52 21.13
CA LYS A 402 -15.74 -0.82 20.61
C LYS A 402 -15.62 -0.84 19.07
N GLY A 403 -14.41 -1.08 18.55
CA GLY A 403 -14.11 -1.18 17.12
C GLY A 403 -14.20 0.13 16.32
N ALA A 404 -14.61 1.26 16.92
CA ALA A 404 -14.84 2.52 16.23
C ALA A 404 -13.74 3.55 16.47
N PHE A 405 -13.24 4.15 15.39
CA PHE A 405 -12.18 5.16 15.39
C PHE A 405 -12.57 6.36 14.54
N ALA A 406 -12.16 7.54 14.98
CA ALA A 406 -12.17 8.76 14.18
C ALA A 406 -10.76 9.33 14.09
N THR A 407 -10.31 9.64 12.89
CA THR A 407 -8.97 10.20 12.65
C THR A 407 -9.10 11.55 11.97
N LEU A 408 -8.43 12.55 12.52
CA LEU A 408 -8.16 13.81 11.84
C LEU A 408 -6.74 13.74 11.26
N ASP A 409 -6.60 14.08 9.99
CA ASP A 409 -5.36 13.99 9.24
C ASP A 409 -5.10 15.31 8.50
N TYR A 410 -3.85 15.75 8.52
CA TYR A 410 -3.36 16.93 7.79
C TYR A 410 -2.15 16.53 6.97
N GLN A 411 -2.14 16.91 5.69
CA GLN A 411 -1.00 16.71 4.80
C GLN A 411 -0.62 18.04 4.13
N HIS A 412 0.67 18.30 4.08
CA HIS A 412 1.29 19.40 3.34
C HIS A 412 2.16 18.84 2.23
N MET A 413 1.88 19.23 0.98
CA MET A 413 2.60 18.74 -0.20
C MET A 413 3.25 19.89 -0.96
N ASN A 414 4.57 19.82 -1.12
CA ASN A 414 5.34 20.68 -1.99
C ASN A 414 5.52 20.03 -3.36
N ASN A 415 5.53 20.84 -4.41
CA ASN A 415 5.79 20.45 -5.80
C ASN A 415 4.88 19.30 -6.28
N PRO A 416 3.54 19.42 -6.18
CA PRO A 416 2.63 18.35 -6.59
C PRO A 416 2.90 17.96 -8.04
N GLY A 417 3.01 16.64 -8.30
CA GLY A 417 3.35 16.12 -9.62
C GLY A 417 4.76 16.49 -10.09
N TYR A 418 5.69 16.69 -9.15
CA TYR A 418 7.10 17.06 -9.40
C TYR A 418 7.33 18.44 -10.00
N ASN A 419 6.37 19.35 -9.92
CA ASN A 419 6.45 20.66 -10.56
C ASN A 419 6.52 21.78 -9.53
N GLN A 420 7.68 22.41 -9.38
CA GLN A 420 7.90 23.49 -8.40
C GLN A 420 7.20 24.81 -8.76
N ASP A 421 6.62 24.94 -9.95
CA ASP A 421 5.80 26.09 -10.32
C ASP A 421 4.38 25.96 -9.74
N ARG A 422 4.05 24.82 -9.10
CA ARG A 422 2.72 24.50 -8.57
C ARG A 422 2.79 24.20 -7.07
N GLY A 423 1.73 24.54 -6.35
CA GLY A 423 1.66 24.33 -4.91
C GLY A 423 2.34 25.44 -4.10
N PRO A 424 2.63 25.23 -2.78
CA PRO A 424 2.25 24.03 -2.05
C PRO A 424 0.75 23.83 -1.93
N VAL A 425 0.31 22.64 -1.58
CA VAL A 425 -1.11 22.30 -1.38
C VAL A 425 -1.28 21.60 -0.04
N ASP A 426 -2.33 22.01 0.69
CA ASP A 426 -2.72 21.42 1.97
C ASP A 426 -3.97 20.56 1.82
N PHE A 427 -3.98 19.41 2.51
CA PHE A 427 -5.12 18.50 2.58
C PHE A 427 -5.51 18.28 4.04
N ILE A 428 -6.82 18.29 4.30
CA ILE A 428 -7.38 17.94 5.60
C ILE A 428 -8.36 16.80 5.39
N SER A 429 -8.16 15.70 6.11
CA SER A 429 -8.99 14.50 6.02
C SER A 429 -9.65 14.18 7.35
N LEU A 430 -10.87 13.64 7.25
CA LEU A 430 -11.56 12.95 8.34
C LEU A 430 -11.79 11.51 7.91
N ARG A 431 -11.26 10.57 8.68
CA ARG A 431 -11.49 9.14 8.51
C ARG A 431 -12.35 8.63 9.66
N LEU A 432 -13.40 7.90 9.32
CA LEU A 432 -14.21 7.10 10.25
C LEU A 432 -13.98 5.64 9.90
N HIS A 433 -13.55 4.86 10.87
CA HIS A 433 -13.24 3.44 10.71
C HIS A 433 -13.97 2.64 11.77
N TYR A 434 -14.52 1.49 11.35
CA TYR A 434 -15.21 0.54 12.22
C TYR A 434 -14.83 -0.88 11.82
N GLU A 435 -14.46 -1.71 12.80
CA GLU A 435 -14.10 -3.11 12.62
C GLU A 435 -14.65 -4.01 13.75
N LEU A 436 -14.98 -5.26 13.39
CA LEU A 436 -15.45 -6.32 14.29
C LEU A 436 -14.88 -7.67 13.89
#